data_1514413b355d2731909ea424b5891630
#
_entry.id   1514413b355d2731909ea424b5891630
#
_cell.length_a   1.000
_cell.length_b   1.000
_cell.length_c   1.000
_cell.angle_alpha   90.00
_cell.angle_beta   90.00
_cell.angle_gamma   90.00
#
_symmetry.space_group_name_H-M   'P 1'
#
loop_
_entity.id
_entity.type
_entity.pdbx_description
1 polymer ?
#
loop_
_entity_poly.entity_id
_entity_poly.type
_entity_poly.pdbx_seq_one_letter_code
_entity_poly.pdbx_strand_id
1 'polypeptide(L)'
;VDIDSGKIIDVGNFSDIESGYDVSSNLIHFKGRLIMSGFVDTHVHYPQYKVIASYGTSLLEWLNQYTFVEEQRFADEDYADHIANLFLDELIKNGTTTAMTFCASFKQSVDAFFNASQQRNLRMVAGKVMMDRNAPEMLCDSSEGSYIDSKELIEKWHNNGRLRYAVTPRFAITSSKSQLEQASKLLSEYPDEDGQKGVLLQTHLNENDEEIGWVKELFPDSDNYFGVYDDLRITGSNSVFGHCIHNTDDEYLKMAETGSKVSLCPRSNLFLGSGLFELEKLESYGIDVSLASDVGGGDSFSMFQVMNEAYKVSRMNDFNLDPVKA
;
A
#
# COMPACT_ATOMS: atom_id res chain seq x y z
N VAL A 1 -7.76 28.11 3.39
CA VAL A 1 -6.81 27.22 2.69
C VAL A 1 -6.15 28.03 1.57
N ASP A 2 -4.85 27.98 1.47
CA ASP A 2 -4.10 28.49 0.33
C ASP A 2 -4.33 27.57 -0.87
N ILE A 3 -4.88 28.10 -1.95
CA ILE A 3 -5.23 27.31 -3.14
C ILE A 3 -4.00 26.88 -3.95
N ASP A 4 -2.91 27.61 -3.88
CA ASP A 4 -1.69 27.30 -4.62
C ASP A 4 -0.88 26.17 -3.94
N SER A 5 -0.76 26.23 -2.61
CA SER A 5 -0.02 25.23 -1.83
C SER A 5 -0.91 24.11 -1.27
N GLY A 6 -2.23 24.27 -1.26
CA GLY A 6 -3.18 23.36 -0.62
C GLY A 6 -3.10 23.35 0.91
N LYS A 7 -2.31 24.24 1.52
CA LYS A 7 -2.12 24.26 2.98
C LYS A 7 -3.26 24.99 3.70
N ILE A 8 -3.63 24.44 4.86
CA ILE A 8 -4.50 25.16 5.79
C ILE A 8 -3.68 26.30 6.39
N ILE A 9 -4.12 27.55 6.20
CA ILE A 9 -3.44 28.73 6.71
C ILE A 9 -3.95 29.07 8.11
N ASP A 10 -5.26 28.95 8.30
CA ASP A 10 -5.92 29.32 9.56
C ASP A 10 -7.17 28.47 9.80
N VAL A 11 -7.50 28.27 11.08
CA VAL A 11 -8.69 27.52 11.54
C VAL A 11 -9.26 28.25 12.75
N GLY A 12 -10.56 28.57 12.73
CA GLY A 12 -11.22 29.24 13.84
C GLY A 12 -12.69 29.54 13.54
N ASN A 13 -13.34 30.30 14.44
CA ASN A 13 -14.68 30.80 14.15
C ASN A 13 -14.62 31.78 12.98
N PHE A 14 -15.62 31.72 12.11
CA PHE A 14 -15.66 32.56 10.91
C PHE A 14 -15.55 34.05 11.26
N SER A 15 -16.29 34.51 12.28
CA SER A 15 -16.24 35.90 12.77
C SER A 15 -14.86 36.40 13.19
N ASP A 16 -13.99 35.50 13.60
CA ASP A 16 -12.67 35.84 14.12
C ASP A 16 -11.64 35.97 13.00
N ILE A 17 -11.81 35.15 11.93
CA ILE A 17 -10.89 35.06 10.79
C ILE A 17 -11.31 35.97 9.61
N GLU A 18 -12.59 36.25 9.42
CA GLU A 18 -13.08 36.99 8.24
C GLU A 18 -12.43 38.36 8.03
N SER A 19 -12.05 39.03 9.15
CA SER A 19 -11.41 40.35 9.09
C SER A 19 -9.97 40.33 8.57
N GLY A 20 -9.34 39.17 8.58
CA GLY A 20 -7.94 38.96 8.11
C GLY A 20 -7.82 38.59 6.64
N TYR A 21 -8.94 38.32 5.96
CA TYR A 21 -8.95 37.84 4.57
C TYR A 21 -10.00 38.55 3.73
N ASP A 22 -9.74 38.69 2.44
CA ASP A 22 -10.77 39.15 1.49
C ASP A 22 -11.74 37.99 1.19
N VAL A 23 -12.82 37.94 1.95
CA VAL A 23 -13.88 36.91 1.83
C VAL A 23 -14.92 37.26 0.77
N SER A 24 -14.84 38.44 0.16
CA SER A 24 -15.89 38.93 -0.76
C SER A 24 -15.96 38.16 -2.08
N SER A 25 -14.83 37.59 -2.53
CA SER A 25 -14.71 36.93 -3.83
C SER A 25 -14.45 35.41 -3.76
N ASN A 26 -13.98 34.89 -2.62
CA ASN A 26 -13.47 33.53 -2.51
C ASN A 26 -14.09 32.71 -1.36
N LEU A 27 -15.20 33.15 -0.78
CA LEU A 27 -15.88 32.42 0.29
C LEU A 27 -16.71 31.27 -0.28
N ILE A 28 -16.38 30.03 0.10
CA ILE A 28 -17.21 28.87 -0.14
C ILE A 28 -17.77 28.36 1.19
N HIS A 29 -19.10 28.33 1.31
CA HIS A 29 -19.78 27.90 2.53
C HIS A 29 -20.45 26.53 2.35
N PHE A 30 -19.90 25.52 3.04
CA PHE A 30 -20.45 24.15 3.09
C PHE A 30 -21.36 23.99 4.32
N LYS A 31 -22.58 24.50 4.25
CA LYS A 31 -23.54 24.50 5.37
C LYS A 31 -23.82 23.05 5.86
N GLY A 32 -23.65 22.81 7.16
CA GLY A 32 -23.96 21.53 7.80
C GLY A 32 -23.02 20.39 7.38
N ARG A 33 -21.82 20.70 6.88
CA ARG A 33 -20.81 19.71 6.48
C ARG A 33 -19.54 19.88 7.28
N LEU A 34 -18.86 18.75 7.53
CA LEU A 34 -17.51 18.71 8.05
C LEU A 34 -16.53 18.73 6.87
N ILE A 35 -15.47 19.54 6.97
CA ILE A 35 -14.35 19.53 6.04
C ILE A 35 -13.18 18.87 6.76
N MET A 36 -12.58 17.87 6.15
CA MET A 36 -11.42 17.14 6.67
C MET A 36 -10.40 16.90 5.56
N SER A 37 -9.18 16.48 5.92
CA SER A 37 -8.20 16.01 4.94
C SER A 37 -8.72 14.76 4.21
N GLY A 38 -8.25 14.55 2.99
CA GLY A 38 -8.51 13.30 2.28
C GLY A 38 -7.85 12.13 3.01
N PHE A 39 -8.44 10.95 2.87
CA PHE A 39 -7.91 9.72 3.44
C PHE A 39 -6.61 9.29 2.76
N VAL A 40 -5.81 8.53 3.53
CA VAL A 40 -4.61 7.85 3.07
C VAL A 40 -4.85 6.35 3.15
N ASP A 41 -4.71 5.65 2.04
CA ASP A 41 -4.80 4.20 1.95
C ASP A 41 -3.39 3.64 1.68
N THR A 42 -2.83 2.92 2.64
CA THR A 42 -1.41 2.55 2.61
C THR A 42 -1.13 1.18 2.01
N HIS A 43 -2.16 0.47 1.54
CA HIS A 43 -2.02 -0.81 0.87
C HIS A 43 -3.26 -1.11 0.04
N VAL A 44 -3.12 -1.07 -1.28
CA VAL A 44 -4.23 -1.30 -2.21
C VAL A 44 -3.72 -1.77 -3.58
N HIS A 45 -4.52 -2.57 -4.30
CA HIS A 45 -4.16 -3.16 -5.58
C HIS A 45 -5.08 -2.70 -6.70
N TYR A 46 -4.66 -1.74 -7.55
CA TYR A 46 -5.55 -1.27 -8.60
C TYR A 46 -5.86 -2.35 -9.66
N PRO A 47 -4.97 -3.31 -9.98
CA PRO A 47 -5.31 -4.37 -10.92
C PRO A 47 -6.41 -5.31 -10.44
N GLN A 48 -6.71 -5.30 -9.16
CA GLN A 48 -7.73 -6.16 -8.56
C GLN A 48 -9.12 -5.49 -8.48
N TYR A 49 -9.29 -4.33 -9.12
CA TYR A 49 -10.54 -3.58 -9.13
C TYR A 49 -11.77 -4.42 -9.50
N LYS A 50 -11.63 -5.36 -10.45
CA LYS A 50 -12.75 -6.20 -10.91
C LYS A 50 -12.95 -7.50 -10.14
N VAL A 51 -12.07 -7.81 -9.20
CA VAL A 51 -12.19 -9.04 -8.38
C VAL A 51 -12.61 -8.76 -6.93
N ILE A 52 -12.98 -7.51 -6.64
CA ILE A 52 -13.50 -7.12 -5.33
C ILE A 52 -14.67 -8.02 -4.93
N ALA A 53 -14.65 -8.52 -3.69
CA ALA A 53 -15.66 -9.41 -3.12
C ALA A 53 -15.85 -10.75 -3.89
N SER A 54 -14.87 -11.16 -4.69
CA SER A 54 -14.86 -12.52 -5.27
C SER A 54 -14.55 -13.53 -4.18
N TYR A 55 -15.42 -14.54 -4.05
CA TYR A 55 -15.32 -15.51 -2.97
C TYR A 55 -14.16 -16.49 -3.18
N GLY A 56 -13.31 -16.65 -2.17
CA GLY A 56 -12.25 -17.67 -2.09
C GLY A 56 -12.25 -18.34 -0.70
N THR A 57 -11.77 -19.57 -0.62
CA THR A 57 -11.69 -20.32 0.65
C THR A 57 -10.40 -20.04 1.40
N SER A 58 -9.35 -19.60 0.71
CA SER A 58 -8.07 -19.17 1.28
C SER A 58 -7.41 -18.13 0.38
N LEU A 59 -6.39 -17.45 0.90
CA LEU A 59 -5.60 -16.46 0.15
C LEU A 59 -5.01 -17.07 -1.13
N LEU A 60 -4.32 -18.19 -1.03
CA LEU A 60 -3.61 -18.78 -2.18
C LEU A 60 -4.56 -19.29 -3.26
N GLU A 61 -5.74 -19.83 -2.88
CA GLU A 61 -6.78 -20.20 -3.83
C GLU A 61 -7.35 -18.96 -4.52
N TRP A 62 -7.67 -17.90 -3.76
CA TRP A 62 -8.21 -16.64 -4.27
C TRP A 62 -7.24 -15.96 -5.27
N LEU A 63 -5.93 -15.95 -4.97
CA LEU A 63 -4.90 -15.44 -5.87
C LEU A 63 -4.92 -16.18 -7.22
N ASN A 64 -4.96 -17.52 -7.20
CA ASN A 64 -4.93 -18.33 -8.43
C ASN A 64 -6.23 -18.25 -9.23
N GLN A 65 -7.39 -18.20 -8.54
CA GLN A 65 -8.69 -18.26 -9.19
C GLN A 65 -9.11 -16.93 -9.80
N TYR A 66 -8.79 -15.81 -9.16
CA TYR A 66 -9.27 -14.50 -9.57
C TYR A 66 -8.16 -13.51 -9.88
N THR A 67 -7.24 -13.31 -8.93
CA THR A 67 -6.27 -12.23 -8.96
C THR A 67 -5.30 -12.37 -10.13
N PHE A 68 -4.59 -13.48 -10.21
CA PHE A 68 -3.62 -13.69 -11.29
C PHE A 68 -4.28 -13.75 -12.66
N VAL A 69 -5.53 -14.21 -12.76
CA VAL A 69 -6.28 -14.20 -14.01
C VAL A 69 -6.57 -12.78 -14.48
N GLU A 70 -7.00 -11.91 -13.56
CA GLU A 70 -7.29 -10.50 -13.87
C GLU A 70 -6.02 -9.68 -14.12
N GLU A 71 -4.97 -9.88 -13.32
CA GLU A 71 -3.72 -9.14 -13.45
C GLU A 71 -3.00 -9.37 -14.81
N GLN A 72 -3.14 -10.54 -15.43
CA GLN A 72 -2.59 -10.81 -16.76
C GLN A 72 -3.15 -9.89 -17.86
N ARG A 73 -4.37 -9.36 -17.67
CA ARG A 73 -5.02 -8.46 -18.64
C ARG A 73 -4.32 -7.09 -18.73
N PHE A 74 -3.51 -6.75 -17.74
CA PHE A 74 -2.73 -5.50 -17.70
C PHE A 74 -1.50 -5.50 -18.61
N ALA A 75 -1.27 -6.61 -19.33
CA ALA A 75 -0.39 -6.63 -20.51
C ALA A 75 -0.93 -5.74 -21.64
N ASP A 76 -2.24 -5.50 -21.69
CA ASP A 76 -2.90 -4.58 -22.61
C ASP A 76 -2.90 -3.16 -22.01
N GLU A 77 -2.28 -2.21 -22.72
CA GLU A 77 -2.12 -0.82 -22.28
C GLU A 77 -3.46 -0.09 -22.18
N ASP A 78 -4.37 -0.28 -23.15
CA ASP A 78 -5.69 0.35 -23.14
C ASP A 78 -6.53 -0.16 -21.95
N TYR A 79 -6.39 -1.45 -21.64
CA TYR A 79 -7.05 -2.03 -20.48
C TYR A 79 -6.49 -1.44 -19.16
N ALA A 80 -5.16 -1.35 -19.04
CA ALA A 80 -4.51 -0.78 -17.87
C ALA A 80 -4.94 0.67 -17.65
N ASP A 81 -4.96 1.50 -18.71
CA ASP A 81 -5.41 2.89 -18.65
C ASP A 81 -6.88 3.00 -18.23
N HIS A 82 -7.76 2.19 -18.84
CA HIS A 82 -9.18 2.16 -18.49
C HIS A 82 -9.40 1.85 -17.01
N ILE A 83 -8.76 0.80 -16.49
CA ILE A 83 -8.93 0.40 -15.09
C ILE A 83 -8.29 1.41 -14.13
N ALA A 84 -7.13 1.99 -14.48
CA ALA A 84 -6.51 3.04 -13.66
C ALA A 84 -7.44 4.23 -13.46
N ASN A 85 -8.12 4.66 -14.53
CA ASN A 85 -9.08 5.77 -14.45
C ASN A 85 -10.28 5.41 -13.56
N LEU A 86 -10.89 4.23 -13.72
CA LEU A 86 -12.00 3.79 -12.88
C LEU A 86 -11.61 3.67 -11.41
N PHE A 87 -10.45 3.07 -11.14
CA PHE A 87 -9.95 2.88 -9.79
C PHE A 87 -9.71 4.21 -9.06
N LEU A 88 -9.04 5.16 -9.71
CA LEU A 88 -8.77 6.47 -9.13
C LEU A 88 -10.06 7.27 -8.88
N ASP A 89 -11.05 7.15 -9.78
CA ASP A 89 -12.35 7.78 -9.58
C ASP A 89 -13.08 7.18 -8.37
N GLU A 90 -12.98 5.86 -8.13
CA GLU A 90 -13.53 5.23 -6.92
C GLU A 90 -12.79 5.66 -5.65
N LEU A 91 -11.46 5.78 -5.66
CA LEU A 91 -10.72 6.33 -4.52
C LEU A 91 -11.23 7.73 -4.16
N ILE A 92 -11.36 8.62 -5.15
CA ILE A 92 -11.84 10.00 -4.95
C ILE A 92 -13.27 10.02 -4.41
N LYS A 93 -14.18 9.22 -4.96
CA LYS A 93 -15.56 9.10 -4.47
C LYS A 93 -15.64 8.72 -3.00
N ASN A 94 -14.70 7.88 -2.55
CA ASN A 94 -14.61 7.44 -1.16
C ASN A 94 -13.74 8.36 -0.29
N GLY A 95 -13.24 9.48 -0.84
CA GLY A 95 -12.49 10.51 -0.12
C GLY A 95 -11.01 10.22 0.03
N THR A 96 -10.46 9.17 -0.61
CA THR A 96 -9.05 8.83 -0.59
C THR A 96 -8.29 9.68 -1.62
N THR A 97 -7.31 10.45 -1.17
CA THR A 97 -6.50 11.36 -2.01
C THR A 97 -5.03 10.98 -2.05
N THR A 98 -4.63 10.03 -1.23
CA THR A 98 -3.28 9.46 -1.17
C THR A 98 -3.40 7.95 -1.06
N ALA A 99 -2.69 7.22 -1.90
CA ALA A 99 -2.64 5.76 -1.76
C ALA A 99 -1.24 5.21 -2.06
N MET A 100 -0.93 4.07 -1.41
CA MET A 100 0.23 3.24 -1.73
C MET A 100 -0.25 1.99 -2.44
N THR A 101 0.05 1.91 -3.74
CA THR A 101 -0.66 1.06 -4.68
C THR A 101 0.26 0.02 -5.32
N PHE A 102 -0.14 -1.24 -5.28
CA PHE A 102 0.44 -2.29 -6.11
C PHE A 102 -0.11 -2.18 -7.52
N CYS A 103 0.77 -2.05 -8.52
CA CYS A 103 0.41 -2.21 -9.91
C CYS A 103 0.55 -3.68 -10.36
N ALA A 104 0.32 -3.99 -11.64
CA ALA A 104 0.63 -5.31 -12.18
C ALA A 104 2.14 -5.46 -12.45
N SER A 105 2.57 -6.64 -12.88
CA SER A 105 3.97 -6.93 -13.23
C SER A 105 4.44 -6.31 -14.56
N PHE A 106 3.60 -5.55 -15.23
CA PHE A 106 3.87 -4.89 -16.51
C PHE A 106 4.17 -3.40 -16.34
N LYS A 107 5.20 -2.87 -17.03
CA LYS A 107 5.56 -1.43 -16.99
C LYS A 107 4.40 -0.51 -17.34
N GLN A 108 3.65 -0.86 -18.40
CA GLN A 108 2.51 -0.05 -18.86
C GLN A 108 1.42 0.07 -17.80
N SER A 109 1.28 -0.89 -16.89
CA SER A 109 0.33 -0.77 -15.78
C SER A 109 0.70 0.37 -14.82
N VAL A 110 1.99 0.57 -14.58
CA VAL A 110 2.50 1.68 -13.74
C VAL A 110 2.38 3.01 -14.47
N ASP A 111 2.74 3.02 -15.77
CA ASP A 111 2.62 4.21 -16.61
C ASP A 111 1.17 4.71 -16.68
N ALA A 112 0.21 3.80 -16.91
CA ALA A 112 -1.22 4.11 -16.92
C ALA A 112 -1.69 4.70 -15.58
N PHE A 113 -1.31 4.06 -14.46
CA PHE A 113 -1.68 4.51 -13.12
C PHE A 113 -1.12 5.90 -12.79
N PHE A 114 0.16 6.14 -13.06
CA PHE A 114 0.79 7.42 -12.77
C PHE A 114 0.33 8.54 -13.71
N ASN A 115 0.12 8.27 -15.00
CA ASN A 115 -0.46 9.24 -15.92
C ASN A 115 -1.85 9.70 -15.45
N ALA A 116 -2.74 8.77 -15.11
CA ALA A 116 -4.08 9.07 -14.64
C ALA A 116 -4.07 9.80 -13.28
N SER A 117 -3.12 9.46 -12.40
CA SER A 117 -2.92 10.13 -11.11
C SER A 117 -2.42 11.56 -11.26
N GLN A 118 -1.48 11.80 -12.18
CA GLN A 118 -0.92 13.13 -12.47
C GLN A 118 -2.00 14.06 -13.04
N GLN A 119 -2.85 13.57 -13.94
CA GLN A 119 -3.95 14.35 -14.50
C GLN A 119 -4.95 14.82 -13.41
N ARG A 120 -5.08 14.07 -12.32
CA ARG A 120 -5.95 14.38 -11.17
C ARG A 120 -5.21 15.13 -10.05
N ASN A 121 -3.93 15.40 -10.21
CA ASN A 121 -3.05 15.97 -9.17
C ASN A 121 -3.11 15.22 -7.84
N LEU A 122 -3.24 13.90 -7.87
CA LEU A 122 -3.28 13.04 -6.68
C LEU A 122 -1.86 12.74 -6.17
N ARG A 123 -1.74 12.50 -4.85
CA ARG A 123 -0.51 12.02 -4.24
C ARG A 123 -0.52 10.50 -4.21
N MET A 124 0.12 9.88 -5.19
CA MET A 124 0.18 8.42 -5.28
C MET A 124 1.60 7.89 -5.14
N VAL A 125 1.72 6.80 -4.41
CA VAL A 125 2.91 5.97 -4.32
C VAL A 125 2.57 4.66 -5.02
N ALA A 126 3.36 4.22 -5.99
CA ALA A 126 3.08 2.97 -6.69
C ALA A 126 4.35 2.34 -7.22
N GLY A 127 4.29 1.06 -7.57
CA GLY A 127 5.37 0.35 -8.20
C GLY A 127 4.91 -0.87 -8.99
N LYS A 128 5.74 -1.26 -9.95
CA LYS A 128 5.59 -2.50 -10.70
C LYS A 128 5.78 -3.68 -9.76
N VAL A 129 4.81 -4.59 -9.71
CA VAL A 129 4.95 -5.82 -8.94
C VAL A 129 6.07 -6.67 -9.54
N MET A 130 6.96 -7.15 -8.66
CA MET A 130 8.09 -8.01 -8.99
C MET A 130 7.74 -9.45 -8.58
N MET A 131 7.70 -10.35 -9.56
CA MET A 131 7.50 -11.80 -9.38
C MET A 131 8.37 -12.53 -10.40
N ASP A 132 9.10 -13.55 -9.98
CA ASP A 132 9.94 -14.37 -10.86
C ASP A 132 9.73 -15.89 -10.68
N ARG A 133 8.79 -16.28 -9.81
CA ARG A 133 8.42 -17.68 -9.54
C ARG A 133 7.01 -17.79 -8.95
N ASN A 134 6.47 -19.01 -8.89
CA ASN A 134 5.22 -19.36 -8.19
C ASN A 134 4.01 -18.49 -8.59
N ALA A 135 4.00 -17.98 -9.82
CA ALA A 135 2.92 -17.24 -10.45
C ALA A 135 2.79 -17.69 -11.91
N PRO A 136 1.69 -17.37 -12.60
CA PRO A 136 1.58 -17.63 -14.04
C PRO A 136 2.76 -17.04 -14.81
N GLU A 137 3.26 -17.77 -15.82
CA GLU A 137 4.44 -17.37 -16.60
C GLU A 137 4.33 -15.94 -17.15
N MET A 138 3.15 -15.53 -17.59
CA MET A 138 2.89 -14.18 -18.10
C MET A 138 3.11 -13.07 -17.06
N LEU A 139 2.99 -13.38 -15.78
CA LEU A 139 3.19 -12.42 -14.68
C LEU A 139 4.61 -12.48 -14.11
N CYS A 140 5.42 -13.45 -14.53
CA CYS A 140 6.79 -13.59 -14.05
C CYS A 140 7.77 -12.81 -14.92
N ASP A 141 8.67 -12.09 -14.26
CA ASP A 141 9.85 -11.48 -14.87
C ASP A 141 11.11 -12.32 -14.60
N SER A 142 12.22 -12.00 -15.28
CA SER A 142 13.53 -12.33 -14.73
C SER A 142 13.89 -11.34 -13.62
N SER A 143 14.71 -11.76 -12.65
CA SER A 143 15.22 -10.89 -11.57
C SER A 143 15.87 -9.63 -12.13
N GLU A 144 16.70 -9.75 -13.18
CA GLU A 144 17.36 -8.62 -13.85
C GLU A 144 16.34 -7.76 -14.64
N GLY A 145 15.36 -8.36 -15.32
CA GLY A 145 14.30 -7.63 -16.01
C GLY A 145 13.47 -6.78 -15.05
N SER A 146 13.10 -7.33 -13.90
CA SER A 146 12.41 -6.60 -12.83
C SER A 146 13.20 -5.36 -12.36
N TYR A 147 14.52 -5.51 -12.20
CA TYR A 147 15.39 -4.38 -11.83
C TYR A 147 15.42 -3.30 -12.91
N ILE A 148 15.66 -3.68 -14.17
CA ILE A 148 15.75 -2.74 -15.29
C ILE A 148 14.44 -1.95 -15.44
N ASP A 149 13.32 -2.64 -15.48
CA ASP A 149 12.01 -2.03 -15.62
C ASP A 149 11.66 -1.10 -14.45
N SER A 150 11.93 -1.55 -13.22
CA SER A 150 11.69 -0.72 -12.03
C SER A 150 12.58 0.52 -12.01
N LYS A 151 13.86 0.40 -12.42
CA LYS A 151 14.78 1.52 -12.52
C LYS A 151 14.29 2.58 -13.52
N GLU A 152 13.89 2.18 -14.71
CA GLU A 152 13.34 3.08 -15.73
C GLU A 152 12.07 3.80 -15.22
N LEU A 153 11.19 3.08 -14.50
CA LEU A 153 9.99 3.67 -13.90
C LEU A 153 10.31 4.63 -12.75
N ILE A 154 11.33 4.33 -11.93
CA ILE A 154 11.82 5.24 -10.88
C ILE A 154 12.31 6.54 -11.52
N GLU A 155 13.18 6.44 -12.51
CA GLU A 155 13.74 7.61 -13.21
C GLU A 155 12.68 8.48 -13.90
N LYS A 156 11.58 7.88 -14.34
CA LYS A 156 10.46 8.57 -14.99
C LYS A 156 9.50 9.24 -13.99
N TRP A 157 9.18 8.54 -12.89
CA TRP A 157 8.02 8.87 -12.05
C TRP A 157 8.34 9.31 -10.63
N HIS A 158 9.47 8.84 -10.05
CA HIS A 158 9.77 9.14 -8.66
C HIS A 158 10.04 10.63 -8.47
N ASN A 159 9.36 11.25 -7.47
CA ASN A 159 9.40 12.69 -7.21
C ASN A 159 8.94 13.57 -8.40
N ASN A 160 8.20 13.02 -9.37
CA ASN A 160 7.56 13.78 -10.43
C ASN A 160 6.24 14.38 -9.89
N GLY A 161 6.24 15.67 -9.58
CA GLY A 161 5.12 16.34 -8.93
C GLY A 161 4.82 15.72 -7.56
N ARG A 162 3.63 15.13 -7.41
CA ARG A 162 3.18 14.48 -6.16
C ARG A 162 3.38 12.97 -6.14
N LEU A 163 3.93 12.39 -7.22
CA LEU A 163 4.08 10.96 -7.40
C LEU A 163 5.38 10.44 -6.77
N ARG A 164 5.34 9.22 -6.25
CA ARG A 164 6.50 8.54 -5.70
C ARG A 164 6.49 7.07 -6.12
N TYR A 165 7.67 6.51 -6.34
CA TYR A 165 7.80 5.09 -6.63
C TYR A 165 8.04 4.27 -5.37
N ALA A 166 7.46 3.07 -5.32
CA ALA A 166 7.78 2.03 -4.34
C ALA A 166 8.31 0.79 -5.06
N VAL A 167 9.46 0.30 -4.64
CA VAL A 167 9.96 -1.03 -5.03
C VAL A 167 8.98 -2.06 -4.46
N THR A 168 8.45 -2.94 -5.32
CA THR A 168 7.26 -3.73 -4.98
C THR A 168 7.46 -5.23 -5.25
N PRO A 169 8.37 -5.95 -4.53
CA PRO A 169 8.29 -7.40 -4.51
C PRO A 169 6.93 -7.80 -3.93
N ARG A 170 6.15 -8.65 -4.65
CA ARG A 170 4.80 -8.96 -4.17
C ARG A 170 4.84 -9.58 -2.79
N PHE A 171 5.58 -10.67 -2.62
CA PHE A 171 5.87 -11.33 -1.35
C PHE A 171 6.92 -12.44 -1.57
N ALA A 172 7.48 -12.99 -0.51
CA ALA A 172 8.60 -13.93 -0.60
C ALA A 172 8.27 -15.23 -1.36
N ILE A 173 7.00 -15.63 -1.48
CA ILE A 173 6.61 -16.80 -2.28
C ILE A 173 6.90 -16.57 -3.76
N THR A 174 6.52 -15.42 -4.29
CA THR A 174 6.63 -15.12 -5.73
C THR A 174 7.91 -14.41 -6.13
N SER A 175 8.74 -14.03 -5.14
CA SER A 175 10.04 -13.40 -5.38
C SER A 175 11.18 -14.30 -4.89
N SER A 176 12.07 -14.69 -5.80
CA SER A 176 13.27 -15.45 -5.44
C SER A 176 14.26 -14.58 -4.66
N LYS A 177 15.25 -15.22 -4.02
CA LYS A 177 16.35 -14.52 -3.38
C LYS A 177 17.04 -13.55 -4.35
N SER A 178 17.28 -13.99 -5.59
CA SER A 178 17.88 -13.12 -6.62
C SER A 178 17.03 -11.90 -6.93
N GLN A 179 15.69 -12.03 -7.00
CA GLN A 179 14.82 -10.90 -7.24
C GLN A 179 14.76 -9.95 -6.03
N LEU A 180 14.74 -10.46 -4.81
CA LEU A 180 14.80 -9.64 -3.59
C LEU A 180 16.16 -8.91 -3.47
N GLU A 181 17.28 -9.51 -3.92
CA GLU A 181 18.56 -8.83 -4.03
C GLU A 181 18.52 -7.66 -5.03
N GLN A 182 17.77 -7.77 -6.13
CA GLN A 182 17.54 -6.64 -7.05
C GLN A 182 16.65 -5.55 -6.42
N ALA A 183 15.68 -5.92 -5.62
CA ALA A 183 14.90 -4.95 -4.85
C ALA A 183 15.80 -4.18 -3.86
N SER A 184 16.67 -4.87 -3.14
CA SER A 184 17.67 -4.27 -2.24
C SER A 184 18.59 -3.29 -2.98
N LYS A 185 19.05 -3.67 -4.17
CA LYS A 185 19.90 -2.82 -5.03
C LYS A 185 19.17 -1.53 -5.41
N LEU A 186 17.90 -1.60 -5.83
CA LEU A 186 17.09 -0.42 -6.15
C LEU A 186 16.95 0.53 -4.94
N LEU A 187 16.67 0.00 -3.75
CA LEU A 187 16.58 0.80 -2.53
C LEU A 187 17.90 1.51 -2.20
N SER A 188 19.03 0.83 -2.42
CA SER A 188 20.36 1.40 -2.16
C SER A 188 20.80 2.44 -3.20
N GLU A 189 20.30 2.36 -4.43
CA GLU A 189 20.59 3.32 -5.51
C GLU A 189 19.76 4.61 -5.40
N TYR A 190 18.62 4.57 -4.70
CA TYR A 190 17.71 5.71 -4.57
C TYR A 190 17.34 5.99 -3.09
N PRO A 191 18.34 6.30 -2.23
CA PRO A 191 18.12 6.59 -0.81
C PRO A 191 17.48 7.96 -0.57
N ASP A 192 17.12 8.27 0.68
CA ASP A 192 16.82 9.64 1.11
C ASP A 192 18.11 10.46 1.06
N GLU A 193 18.19 11.49 0.22
CA GLU A 193 19.36 12.38 0.08
C GLU A 193 18.96 13.83 -0.17
N ASP A 194 19.72 14.78 0.41
CA ASP A 194 19.67 16.24 0.13
C ASP A 194 18.25 16.85 0.15
N GLY A 195 17.38 16.36 1.05
CA GLY A 195 16.01 16.84 1.18
C GLY A 195 15.04 16.22 0.17
N GLN A 196 15.51 15.39 -0.73
CA GLN A 196 14.67 14.53 -1.57
C GLN A 196 14.41 13.19 -0.85
N LYS A 197 13.17 12.75 -0.91
CA LYS A 197 12.80 11.45 -0.36
C LYS A 197 13.19 10.34 -1.32
N GLY A 198 13.86 9.31 -0.83
CA GLY A 198 14.19 8.09 -1.56
C GLY A 198 12.95 7.28 -1.91
N VAL A 199 13.13 6.23 -2.70
CA VAL A 199 12.07 5.28 -3.02
C VAL A 199 11.59 4.55 -1.76
N LEU A 200 10.33 4.14 -1.78
CA LEU A 200 9.77 3.29 -0.72
C LEU A 200 9.87 1.82 -1.11
N LEU A 201 9.63 0.95 -0.14
CA LEU A 201 9.33 -0.46 -0.36
C LEU A 201 7.91 -0.75 0.10
N GLN A 202 7.20 -1.61 -0.63
CA GLN A 202 5.96 -2.24 -0.18
C GLN A 202 5.97 -3.74 -0.52
N THR A 203 5.46 -4.56 0.40
CA THR A 203 5.33 -6.01 0.23
C THR A 203 4.34 -6.58 1.25
N HIS A 204 3.98 -7.86 1.12
CA HIS A 204 3.14 -8.57 2.09
C HIS A 204 4.01 -9.35 3.08
N LEU A 205 3.51 -9.51 4.30
CA LEU A 205 4.21 -10.22 5.38
C LEU A 205 3.21 -10.88 6.32
N ASN A 206 3.42 -12.18 6.58
CA ASN A 206 2.73 -12.94 7.63
C ASN A 206 1.21 -12.78 7.61
N GLU A 207 0.59 -12.91 6.43
CA GLU A 207 -0.86 -12.77 6.28
C GLU A 207 -1.60 -14.02 6.73
N ASN A 208 -1.09 -15.23 6.42
CA ASN A 208 -1.69 -16.48 6.90
C ASN A 208 -0.66 -17.61 7.10
N ASP A 209 -1.09 -18.66 7.81
CA ASP A 209 -0.21 -19.78 8.19
C ASP A 209 0.30 -20.60 6.99
N GLU A 210 -0.50 -20.78 5.94
CA GLU A 210 -0.09 -21.51 4.74
C GLU A 210 1.04 -20.75 4.01
N GLU A 211 0.90 -19.43 3.90
CA GLU A 211 1.92 -18.54 3.36
C GLU A 211 3.23 -18.65 4.14
N ILE A 212 3.15 -18.52 5.47
CA ILE A 212 4.32 -18.60 6.37
C ILE A 212 5.01 -19.95 6.24
N GLY A 213 4.25 -21.05 6.23
CA GLY A 213 4.77 -22.40 6.05
C GLY A 213 5.52 -22.54 4.72
N TRP A 214 4.97 -22.01 3.64
CA TRP A 214 5.60 -22.08 2.32
C TRP A 214 6.85 -21.20 2.23
N VAL A 215 6.85 -20.01 2.82
CA VAL A 215 8.08 -19.17 2.89
C VAL A 215 9.19 -19.87 3.64
N LYS A 216 8.91 -20.56 4.75
CA LYS A 216 9.90 -21.34 5.49
C LYS A 216 10.54 -22.45 4.65
N GLU A 217 9.76 -23.08 3.76
CA GLU A 217 10.29 -24.09 2.83
C GLU A 217 11.19 -23.46 1.75
N LEU A 218 10.82 -22.27 1.25
CA LEU A 218 11.54 -21.56 0.19
C LEU A 218 12.82 -20.84 0.66
N PHE A 219 12.87 -20.47 1.95
CA PHE A 219 13.99 -19.76 2.58
C PHE A 219 14.40 -20.43 3.89
N PRO A 220 14.92 -21.68 3.84
CA PRO A 220 15.22 -22.46 5.04
C PRO A 220 16.38 -21.89 5.89
N ASP A 221 17.17 -20.97 5.34
CA ASP A 221 18.30 -20.36 6.02
C ASP A 221 17.92 -19.10 6.82
N SER A 222 16.71 -18.55 6.62
CA SER A 222 16.21 -17.38 7.37
C SER A 222 15.46 -17.83 8.63
N ASP A 223 15.65 -17.10 9.73
CA ASP A 223 15.06 -17.44 11.03
C ASP A 223 13.53 -17.42 11.03
N ASN A 224 12.94 -16.46 10.28
CA ASN A 224 11.49 -16.25 10.15
C ASN A 224 11.18 -15.50 8.85
N TYR A 225 9.88 -15.18 8.60
CA TYR A 225 9.47 -14.56 7.34
C TYR A 225 10.01 -13.11 7.21
N PHE A 226 9.93 -12.29 8.27
CA PHE A 226 10.53 -10.95 8.25
C PHE A 226 12.05 -11.02 8.06
N GLY A 227 12.70 -12.05 8.65
CA GLY A 227 14.13 -12.34 8.49
C GLY A 227 14.54 -12.49 7.02
N VAL A 228 13.70 -13.08 6.16
CA VAL A 228 13.97 -13.16 4.71
C VAL A 228 14.21 -11.77 4.11
N TYR A 229 13.42 -10.79 4.52
CA TYR A 229 13.54 -9.43 4.03
C TYR A 229 14.70 -8.67 4.69
N ASP A 230 14.92 -8.89 5.98
CA ASP A 230 16.00 -8.24 6.73
C ASP A 230 17.38 -8.72 6.29
N ASP A 231 17.57 -10.02 6.10
CA ASP A 231 18.81 -10.61 5.57
C ASP A 231 19.22 -10.02 4.22
N LEU A 232 18.23 -9.62 3.42
CA LEU A 232 18.41 -9.01 2.09
C LEU A 232 18.39 -7.47 2.12
N ARG A 233 18.32 -6.86 3.31
CA ARG A 233 18.40 -5.41 3.53
C ARG A 233 17.32 -4.62 2.78
N ILE A 234 16.10 -5.15 2.73
CA ILE A 234 14.95 -4.45 2.17
C ILE A 234 14.01 -3.90 3.25
N THR A 235 14.41 -4.04 4.52
CA THR A 235 13.75 -3.47 5.69
C THR A 235 14.27 -2.06 6.00
N GLY A 236 13.48 -1.25 6.67
CA GLY A 236 13.88 0.11 7.06
C GLY A 236 12.71 1.09 7.17
N SER A 237 13.01 2.34 7.52
CA SER A 237 12.01 3.40 7.73
C SER A 237 11.18 3.75 6.48
N ASN A 238 11.64 3.38 5.30
CA ASN A 238 10.95 3.55 4.03
C ASN A 238 10.19 2.28 3.59
N SER A 239 10.16 1.23 4.43
CA SER A 239 9.53 -0.06 4.11
C SER A 239 8.19 -0.22 4.82
N VAL A 240 7.15 -0.57 4.05
CA VAL A 240 5.78 -0.78 4.52
C VAL A 240 5.37 -2.22 4.22
N PHE A 241 4.98 -2.94 5.26
CA PHE A 241 4.57 -4.34 5.19
C PHE A 241 3.07 -4.47 5.37
N GLY A 242 2.39 -5.07 4.41
CA GLY A 242 0.96 -5.37 4.49
C GLY A 242 0.68 -6.51 5.48
N HIS A 243 -0.47 -6.44 6.16
CA HIS A 243 -1.05 -7.43 7.08
C HIS A 243 -0.31 -7.60 8.40
N CYS A 244 0.82 -8.29 8.45
CA CYS A 244 1.60 -8.56 9.68
C CYS A 244 0.75 -9.16 10.82
N ILE A 245 -0.17 -10.10 10.50
CA ILE A 245 -1.13 -10.65 11.45
C ILE A 245 -0.49 -11.67 12.39
N HIS A 246 0.36 -12.54 11.81
CA HIS A 246 0.95 -13.69 12.49
C HIS A 246 2.43 -13.47 12.82
N ASN A 247 2.83 -12.24 13.12
CA ASN A 247 4.20 -11.94 13.50
C ASN A 247 4.53 -12.54 14.88
N THR A 248 5.74 -13.06 14.99
CA THR A 248 6.34 -13.47 16.27
C THR A 248 6.89 -12.26 17.03
N ASP A 249 7.18 -12.41 18.33
CA ASP A 249 7.78 -11.35 19.13
C ASP A 249 9.14 -10.91 18.61
N ASP A 250 9.94 -11.84 18.08
CA ASP A 250 11.25 -11.55 17.48
C ASP A 250 11.09 -10.70 16.19
N GLU A 251 10.06 -10.99 15.38
CA GLU A 251 9.77 -10.18 14.19
C GLU A 251 9.30 -8.77 14.56
N TYR A 252 8.42 -8.61 15.55
CA TYR A 252 8.03 -7.29 16.05
C TYR A 252 9.23 -6.50 16.57
N LEU A 253 10.11 -7.12 17.36
CA LEU A 253 11.32 -6.48 17.85
C LEU A 253 12.19 -6.00 16.67
N LYS A 254 12.40 -6.85 15.70
CA LYS A 254 13.24 -6.55 14.53
C LYS A 254 12.62 -5.46 13.65
N MET A 255 11.29 -5.46 13.45
CA MET A 255 10.58 -4.39 12.76
C MET A 255 10.76 -3.03 13.47
N ALA A 256 10.68 -3.01 14.80
CA ALA A 256 10.92 -1.81 15.59
C ALA A 256 12.36 -1.30 15.44
N GLU A 257 13.36 -2.19 15.52
CA GLU A 257 14.78 -1.85 15.35
C GLU A 257 15.09 -1.25 13.98
N THR A 258 14.49 -1.78 12.92
CA THR A 258 14.69 -1.28 11.55
C THR A 258 13.88 -0.03 11.25
N GLY A 259 12.86 0.29 12.06
CA GLY A 259 11.90 1.37 11.80
C GLY A 259 10.90 1.02 10.68
N SER A 260 10.75 -0.27 10.36
CA SER A 260 9.77 -0.77 9.39
C SER A 260 8.34 -0.48 9.85
N LYS A 261 7.44 -0.28 8.88
CA LYS A 261 6.06 0.18 9.14
C LYS A 261 5.06 -0.89 8.72
N VAL A 262 3.89 -0.87 9.35
CA VAL A 262 2.82 -1.83 9.08
C VAL A 262 1.58 -1.15 8.49
N SER A 263 1.02 -1.80 7.49
CA SER A 263 -0.28 -1.47 6.91
C SER A 263 -1.29 -2.56 7.25
N LEU A 264 -2.19 -2.28 8.20
CA LEU A 264 -3.21 -3.22 8.62
C LEU A 264 -4.41 -3.21 7.66
N CYS A 265 -4.83 -4.39 7.23
CA CYS A 265 -5.87 -4.61 6.23
C CYS A 265 -7.09 -5.34 6.84
N PRO A 266 -7.81 -4.77 7.82
CA PRO A 266 -8.80 -5.49 8.62
C PRO A 266 -9.91 -6.14 7.79
N ARG A 267 -10.36 -5.47 6.71
CA ARG A 267 -11.43 -6.01 5.86
C ARG A 267 -10.99 -7.20 5.05
N SER A 268 -9.82 -7.14 4.43
CA SER A 268 -9.23 -8.25 3.69
C SER A 268 -8.94 -9.44 4.60
N ASN A 269 -8.33 -9.18 5.75
CA ASN A 269 -7.99 -10.22 6.72
C ASN A 269 -9.23 -11.01 7.16
N LEU A 270 -10.36 -10.32 7.39
CA LEU A 270 -11.63 -10.97 7.74
C LEU A 270 -12.29 -11.65 6.55
N PHE A 271 -12.26 -11.02 5.37
CA PHE A 271 -12.91 -11.55 4.18
C PHE A 271 -12.24 -12.84 3.67
N LEU A 272 -10.91 -12.89 3.68
CA LEU A 272 -10.12 -14.06 3.28
C LEU A 272 -9.89 -15.05 4.40
N GLY A 273 -10.31 -14.73 5.64
CA GLY A 273 -10.13 -15.59 6.79
C GLY A 273 -8.69 -15.69 7.30
N SER A 274 -7.85 -14.70 6.99
CA SER A 274 -6.43 -14.67 7.36
C SER A 274 -6.22 -14.57 8.88
N GLY A 275 -7.08 -13.84 9.62
CA GLY A 275 -7.00 -13.71 11.08
C GLY A 275 -7.27 -12.32 11.61
N LEU A 276 -6.97 -12.12 12.89
CA LEU A 276 -7.14 -10.85 13.61
C LEU A 276 -5.78 -10.24 13.92
N PHE A 277 -5.56 -8.99 13.55
CA PHE A 277 -4.32 -8.28 13.89
C PHE A 277 -4.25 -7.90 15.38
N GLU A 278 -3.03 -7.78 15.91
CA GLU A 278 -2.75 -7.43 17.30
C GLU A 278 -2.24 -5.98 17.41
N LEU A 279 -3.13 -4.97 17.28
CA LEU A 279 -2.75 -3.56 17.29
C LEU A 279 -2.04 -3.13 18.58
N GLU A 280 -2.53 -3.58 19.75
CA GLU A 280 -1.92 -3.29 21.06
C GLU A 280 -0.45 -3.74 21.08
N LYS A 281 -0.18 -4.90 20.50
CA LYS A 281 1.17 -5.47 20.45
C LYS A 281 2.08 -4.62 19.54
N LEU A 282 1.63 -4.28 18.34
CA LEU A 282 2.35 -3.38 17.45
C LEU A 282 2.69 -2.04 18.13
N GLU A 283 1.72 -1.44 18.81
CA GLU A 283 1.94 -0.19 19.56
C GLU A 283 2.93 -0.37 20.72
N SER A 284 2.89 -1.50 21.42
CA SER A 284 3.80 -1.77 22.55
C SER A 284 5.27 -1.87 22.12
N TYR A 285 5.53 -2.32 20.89
CA TYR A 285 6.86 -2.31 20.30
C TYR A 285 7.24 -0.97 19.65
N GLY A 286 6.32 0.02 19.62
CA GLY A 286 6.56 1.33 19.01
C GLY A 286 6.61 1.31 17.49
N ILE A 287 5.95 0.33 16.86
CA ILE A 287 5.88 0.20 15.40
C ILE A 287 4.84 1.18 14.85
N ASP A 288 5.22 1.96 13.84
CA ASP A 288 4.29 2.84 13.12
C ASP A 288 3.27 2.00 12.33
N VAL A 289 1.99 2.24 12.58
CA VAL A 289 0.87 1.52 11.97
C VAL A 289 -0.02 2.47 11.19
N SER A 290 -0.54 1.99 10.08
CA SER A 290 -1.59 2.64 9.29
C SER A 290 -2.69 1.64 8.92
N LEU A 291 -3.85 2.16 8.52
CA LEU A 291 -4.96 1.35 8.02
C LEU A 291 -5.01 1.36 6.50
N ALA A 292 -5.46 0.26 5.92
CA ALA A 292 -5.58 0.09 4.48
C ALA A 292 -6.83 -0.70 4.07
N SER A 293 -7.28 -0.41 2.86
CA SER A 293 -8.44 -1.10 2.28
C SER A 293 -8.11 -2.49 1.76
N ASP A 294 -6.91 -2.64 1.22
CA ASP A 294 -6.45 -3.84 0.51
C ASP A 294 -7.48 -4.31 -0.55
N VAL A 295 -8.07 -3.36 -1.27
CA VAL A 295 -8.87 -3.71 -2.45
C VAL A 295 -7.93 -4.36 -3.47
N GLY A 296 -8.16 -5.60 -3.97
CA GLY A 296 -9.36 -6.44 -4.00
C GLY A 296 -9.52 -7.60 -3.00
N GLY A 297 -8.54 -7.98 -2.13
CA GLY A 297 -8.81 -8.86 -1.00
C GLY A 297 -9.79 -8.20 -0.03
N GLY A 298 -9.66 -6.90 0.19
CA GLY A 298 -10.67 -6.08 0.85
C GLY A 298 -11.85 -5.79 -0.06
N ASP A 299 -13.04 -5.75 0.51
CA ASP A 299 -14.33 -5.68 -0.19
C ASP A 299 -14.91 -4.26 -0.29
N SER A 300 -14.14 -3.20 0.07
CA SER A 300 -14.61 -1.82 0.06
C SER A 300 -13.49 -0.79 -0.06
N PHE A 301 -13.73 0.26 -0.86
CA PHE A 301 -12.87 1.45 -0.93
C PHE A 301 -13.06 2.44 0.23
N SER A 302 -14.06 2.24 1.08
CA SER A 302 -14.39 3.20 2.14
C SER A 302 -13.46 3.06 3.34
N MET A 303 -12.58 4.05 3.56
CA MET A 303 -11.72 4.08 4.75
C MET A 303 -12.55 4.16 6.05
N PHE A 304 -13.75 4.72 6.05
CA PHE A 304 -14.65 4.64 7.21
C PHE A 304 -15.07 3.20 7.53
N GLN A 305 -15.26 2.36 6.52
CA GLN A 305 -15.56 0.94 6.76
C GLN A 305 -14.30 0.20 7.24
N VAL A 306 -13.12 0.54 6.72
CA VAL A 306 -11.84 0.01 7.21
C VAL A 306 -11.64 0.35 8.68
N MET A 307 -11.84 1.62 9.08
CA MET A 307 -11.77 2.07 10.48
C MET A 307 -12.79 1.35 11.38
N ASN A 308 -14.02 1.14 10.88
CA ASN A 308 -15.04 0.39 11.61
C ASN A 308 -14.66 -1.07 11.85
N GLU A 309 -14.07 -1.74 10.86
CA GLU A 309 -13.57 -3.12 11.04
C GLU A 309 -12.33 -3.14 11.96
N ALA A 310 -11.41 -2.18 11.82
CA ALA A 310 -10.28 -2.06 12.73
C ALA A 310 -10.73 -1.91 14.19
N TYR A 311 -11.74 -1.08 14.45
CA TYR A 311 -12.33 -0.93 15.78
C TYR A 311 -12.90 -2.25 16.31
N LYS A 312 -13.68 -2.99 15.49
CA LYS A 312 -14.28 -4.26 15.90
C LYS A 312 -13.21 -5.33 16.20
N VAL A 313 -12.20 -5.47 15.32
CA VAL A 313 -11.10 -6.41 15.54
C VAL A 313 -10.34 -6.07 16.81
N SER A 314 -10.02 -4.79 17.04
CA SER A 314 -9.37 -4.35 18.28
C SER A 314 -10.22 -4.72 19.51
N ARG A 315 -11.54 -4.53 19.44
CA ARG A 315 -12.45 -4.92 20.54
C ARG A 315 -12.52 -6.43 20.76
N MET A 316 -12.37 -7.23 19.72
CA MET A 316 -12.30 -8.71 19.87
C MET A 316 -11.00 -9.15 20.54
N ASN A 317 -9.95 -8.36 20.44
CA ASN A 317 -8.66 -8.55 21.11
C ASN A 317 -8.55 -7.74 22.43
N ASP A 318 -9.68 -7.36 23.05
CA ASP A 318 -9.76 -6.61 24.31
C ASP A 318 -9.05 -5.24 24.31
N PHE A 319 -8.71 -4.71 23.15
CA PHE A 319 -8.06 -3.40 22.97
C PHE A 319 -9.07 -2.29 22.62
N ASN A 320 -8.86 -1.09 23.13
CA ASN A 320 -9.70 0.07 22.86
C ASN A 320 -9.04 0.99 21.84
N LEU A 321 -9.29 0.77 20.55
CA LEU A 321 -8.89 1.72 19.52
C LEU A 321 -9.73 3.00 19.63
N ASP A 322 -9.07 4.16 19.85
CA ASP A 322 -9.72 5.45 19.80
C ASP A 322 -10.13 5.77 18.35
N PRO A 323 -11.43 6.02 18.07
CA PRO A 323 -11.87 6.36 16.71
C PRO A 323 -11.24 7.63 16.11
N VAL A 324 -10.72 8.54 16.95
CA VAL A 324 -10.02 9.74 16.49
C VAL A 324 -8.58 9.42 16.09
N LYS A 325 -8.00 8.34 16.67
CA LYS A 325 -6.66 7.86 16.36
C LYS A 325 -6.65 6.98 15.09
N ALA A 326 -7.73 6.22 14.84
CA ALA A 326 -7.91 5.41 13.65
C ALA A 326 -8.09 6.27 12.40
#